data_2c845b96dd207d0cb4d16d15b0c48f3c
#
_entry.id   2c845b96dd207d0cb4d16d15b0c48f3c
#
_cell.length_a   1.000
_cell.length_b   1.000
_cell.length_c   1.000
_cell.angle_alpha   90.00
_cell.angle_beta   90.00
_cell.angle_gamma   90.00
#
_symmetry.space_group_name_H-M   'P 1'
#
loop_
_entity.id
_entity.type
_entity.pdbx_description
1 polymer ?
#
loop_
_entity_poly.entity_id
_entity_poly.type
_entity_poly.pdbx_seq_one_letter_code
_entity_poly.pdbx_strand_id
1 'polypeptide(L)'
;DYIVEAIEAEGGVVFAKSNTPEFEAGANTFNEVFGRTLNPWNLSRSAGGSSGGAAVAVATGMAFVAQGSDFACSLRYPAAFCNVVGLRPTPGVVPQ
;
A
#
# COMPACT_ATOMS: atom_id res chain seq x y z
N ASP A 1 -13.38 2.75 9.55
CA ASP A 1 -12.85 1.71 8.63
C ASP A 1 -12.66 0.42 9.41
N TYR A 2 -13.36 -0.64 9.02
CA TYR A 2 -13.39 -1.93 9.75
C TYR A 2 -12.00 -2.53 9.99
N ILE A 3 -11.07 -2.41 9.05
CA ILE A 3 -9.71 -2.93 9.22
C ILE A 3 -8.97 -2.14 10.28
N VAL A 4 -9.10 -0.81 10.27
CA VAL A 4 -8.48 0.07 11.28
C VAL A 4 -9.02 -0.25 12.67
N GLU A 5 -10.33 -0.32 12.80
CA GLU A 5 -11.00 -0.65 14.08
C GLU A 5 -10.60 -2.04 14.59
N ALA A 6 -10.50 -3.02 13.71
CA ALA A 6 -10.05 -4.37 14.07
C ALA A 6 -8.58 -4.39 14.53
N ILE A 7 -7.69 -3.68 13.84
CA ILE A 7 -6.27 -3.59 14.22
C ILE A 7 -6.13 -2.92 15.60
N GLU A 8 -6.83 -1.81 15.81
CA GLU A 8 -6.79 -1.08 17.08
C GLU A 8 -7.38 -1.90 18.24
N ALA A 9 -8.46 -2.64 18.00
CA ALA A 9 -9.05 -3.54 18.99
C ALA A 9 -8.12 -4.66 19.45
N GLU A 10 -7.23 -5.11 18.56
CA GLU A 10 -6.19 -6.11 18.86
C GLU A 10 -4.87 -5.50 19.40
N GLY A 11 -4.89 -4.20 19.72
CA GLY A 11 -3.74 -3.49 20.28
C GLY A 11 -2.75 -2.95 19.26
N GLY A 12 -3.09 -2.98 17.98
CA GLY A 12 -2.28 -2.36 16.92
C GLY A 12 -2.35 -0.84 16.98
N VAL A 13 -1.29 -0.18 16.50
CA VAL A 13 -1.22 1.28 16.44
C VAL A 13 -1.17 1.71 14.98
N VAL A 14 -2.23 2.42 14.54
CA VAL A 14 -2.26 3.05 13.22
C VAL A 14 -1.63 4.44 13.35
N PHE A 15 -0.47 4.65 12.73
CA PHE A 15 0.32 5.87 12.99
C PHE A 15 0.51 6.76 11.75
N ALA A 16 0.21 6.28 10.54
CA ALA A 16 0.42 7.04 9.32
C ALA A 16 -0.50 6.61 8.19
N LYS A 17 -0.58 7.45 7.17
CA LYS A 17 -1.12 7.11 5.85
C LYS A 17 0.02 7.10 4.84
N SER A 18 0.03 6.11 3.96
CA SER A 18 1.01 6.02 2.87
C SER A 18 0.54 6.75 1.62
N ASN A 19 1.48 7.07 0.73
CA ASN A 19 1.18 7.75 -0.52
C ASN A 19 0.41 6.84 -1.49
N THR A 20 -0.55 7.43 -2.21
CA THR A 20 -1.31 6.82 -3.28
C THR A 20 -1.37 7.77 -4.49
N PRO A 21 -1.70 7.32 -5.70
CA PRO A 21 -2.08 8.24 -6.76
C PRO A 21 -3.41 8.95 -6.42
N GLU A 22 -3.69 10.02 -7.13
CA GLU A 22 -4.94 10.76 -6.99
C GLU A 22 -6.16 9.82 -7.16
N PHE A 23 -7.12 9.93 -6.23
CA PHE A 23 -8.29 9.04 -6.13
C PHE A 23 -7.98 7.53 -6.06
N GLU A 24 -6.77 7.16 -5.68
CA GLU A 24 -6.27 5.78 -5.71
C GLU A 24 -6.31 5.13 -7.11
N ALA A 25 -6.45 5.91 -8.15
CA ALA A 25 -6.58 5.46 -9.53
C ALA A 25 -5.23 5.52 -10.27
N GLY A 26 -4.65 4.36 -10.55
CA GLY A 26 -3.44 4.26 -11.36
C GLY A 26 -2.49 3.16 -10.94
N ALA A 27 -1.71 2.67 -11.91
CA ALA A 27 -0.71 1.61 -11.71
C ALA A 27 0.64 2.14 -11.19
N ASN A 28 0.75 3.45 -10.95
CA ASN A 28 1.94 4.10 -10.40
C ASN A 28 1.52 5.08 -9.31
N THR A 29 2.33 5.15 -8.25
CA THR A 29 2.03 5.99 -7.09
C THR A 29 2.71 7.34 -7.22
N PHE A 30 1.93 8.35 -7.60
CA PHE A 30 2.34 9.75 -7.62
C PHE A 30 1.11 10.67 -7.52
N ASN A 31 1.30 11.84 -6.97
CA ASN A 31 0.31 12.92 -6.96
C ASN A 31 0.98 14.29 -6.82
N GLU A 32 0.22 15.35 -7.05
CA GLU A 32 0.72 16.73 -7.03
C GLU A 32 1.12 17.21 -5.62
N VAL A 33 0.55 16.60 -4.57
CA VAL A 33 0.78 17.04 -3.18
C VAL A 33 2.06 16.45 -2.60
N PHE A 34 2.26 15.13 -2.78
CA PHE A 34 3.34 14.38 -2.13
C PHE A 34 4.39 13.86 -3.14
N GLY A 35 4.16 14.11 -4.42
CA GLY A 35 5.07 13.68 -5.46
C GLY A 35 5.02 12.18 -5.74
N ARG A 36 6.14 11.65 -6.21
CA ARG A 36 6.28 10.28 -6.70
C ARG A 36 6.89 9.36 -5.64
N THR A 37 6.28 8.21 -5.45
CA THR A 37 6.86 7.10 -4.68
C THR A 37 7.69 6.23 -5.61
N LEU A 38 8.97 6.11 -5.31
CA LEU A 38 9.93 5.35 -6.11
C LEU A 38 10.19 3.97 -5.52
N ASN A 39 10.64 3.05 -6.36
CA ASN A 39 11.01 1.71 -5.93
C ASN A 39 12.22 1.77 -4.97
N PRO A 40 12.15 1.19 -3.77
CA PRO A 40 13.22 1.31 -2.79
C PRO A 40 14.52 0.59 -3.18
N TRP A 41 14.43 -0.38 -4.09
CA TRP A 41 15.60 -1.13 -4.57
C TRP A 41 16.25 -0.48 -5.80
N ASN A 42 15.51 0.37 -6.51
CA ASN A 42 16.03 1.12 -7.67
C ASN A 42 15.20 2.39 -7.87
N LEU A 43 15.74 3.52 -7.43
CA LEU A 43 15.06 4.82 -7.47
C LEU A 43 14.77 5.35 -8.89
N SER A 44 15.27 4.70 -9.94
CA SER A 44 14.89 5.03 -11.32
C SER A 44 13.58 4.35 -11.76
N ARG A 45 13.03 3.48 -10.93
CA ARG A 45 11.85 2.67 -11.24
C ARG A 45 10.66 3.03 -10.38
N SER A 46 9.46 2.67 -10.84
CA SER A 46 8.22 2.81 -10.11
C SER A 46 8.13 1.80 -8.97
N ALA A 47 7.50 2.20 -7.87
CA ALA A 47 7.07 1.30 -6.81
C ALA A 47 5.79 0.50 -7.17
N GLY A 48 5.20 0.80 -8.33
CA GLY A 48 3.86 0.32 -8.67
C GLY A 48 2.77 1.17 -8.02
N GLY A 49 1.54 0.76 -8.16
CA GLY A 49 0.36 1.45 -7.61
C GLY A 49 -0.92 0.58 -7.72
N SER A 50 -1.97 1.05 -7.08
CA SER A 50 -2.10 2.32 -6.37
C SER A 50 -1.51 2.30 -4.93
N SER A 51 -1.27 1.14 -4.32
CA SER A 51 -0.74 1.02 -2.95
C SER A 51 0.80 1.04 -2.88
N GLY A 52 1.47 1.84 -3.73
CA GLY A 52 2.94 1.86 -3.78
C GLY A 52 3.58 2.42 -2.51
N GLY A 53 2.98 3.41 -1.88
CA GLY A 53 3.45 3.94 -0.60
C GLY A 53 3.42 2.89 0.51
N ALA A 54 2.38 2.08 0.56
CA ALA A 54 2.26 0.97 1.52
C ALA A 54 3.36 -0.08 1.31
N ALA A 55 3.59 -0.50 0.05
CA ALA A 55 4.62 -1.46 -0.27
C ALA A 55 6.04 -0.95 0.07
N VAL A 56 6.32 0.32 -0.23
CA VAL A 56 7.61 0.95 0.11
C VAL A 56 7.79 1.04 1.63
N ALA A 57 6.75 1.43 2.38
CA ALA A 57 6.83 1.52 3.83
C ALA A 57 7.20 0.16 4.47
N VAL A 58 6.60 -0.93 4.00
CA VAL A 58 6.95 -2.28 4.47
C VAL A 58 8.34 -2.69 3.99
N ALA A 59 8.68 -2.49 2.73
CA ALA A 59 9.98 -2.88 2.16
C ALA A 59 11.18 -2.18 2.85
N THR A 60 10.97 -0.97 3.33
CA THR A 60 12.02 -0.17 3.99
C THR A 60 11.99 -0.27 5.51
N GLY A 61 11.12 -1.07 6.09
CA GLY A 61 11.02 -1.27 7.54
C GLY A 61 10.36 -0.10 8.29
N MET A 62 9.69 0.81 7.61
CA MET A 62 8.92 1.90 8.24
C MET A 62 7.68 1.38 8.96
N ALA A 63 7.12 0.27 8.47
CA ALA A 63 5.96 -0.39 9.04
C ALA A 63 6.12 -1.91 8.93
N PHE A 64 5.60 -2.66 9.90
CA PHE A 64 5.56 -4.13 9.84
C PHE A 64 4.46 -4.65 8.92
N VAL A 65 3.36 -3.92 8.85
CA VAL A 65 2.17 -4.21 8.05
C VAL A 65 1.63 -2.89 7.51
N ALA A 66 1.11 -2.91 6.30
CA ALA A 66 0.41 -1.77 5.73
C ALA A 66 -0.84 -2.23 4.99
N GLN A 67 -1.93 -1.50 5.14
CA GLN A 67 -3.15 -1.70 4.37
C GLN A 67 -2.97 -1.16 2.95
N GLY A 68 -3.55 -1.84 1.98
CA GLY A 68 -3.65 -1.41 0.61
C GLY A 68 -5.00 -1.77 0.01
N SER A 69 -5.34 -1.17 -1.12
CA SER A 69 -6.52 -1.50 -1.91
C SER A 69 -6.14 -2.29 -3.16
N ASP A 70 -7.02 -3.14 -3.66
CA ASP A 70 -6.76 -3.93 -4.86
C ASP A 70 -8.04 -4.23 -5.64
N PHE A 71 -8.42 -3.33 -6.51
CA PHE A 71 -9.46 -3.58 -7.51
C PHE A 71 -8.88 -4.30 -8.74
N ALA A 72 -7.75 -3.82 -9.26
CA ALA A 72 -7.09 -4.31 -10.47
C ALA A 72 -5.58 -4.49 -10.27
N CYS A 73 -5.17 -5.27 -9.25
CA CYS A 73 -3.78 -5.52 -8.86
C CYS A 73 -3.08 -4.39 -8.08
N SER A 74 -3.79 -3.42 -7.56
CA SER A 74 -3.21 -2.26 -6.88
C SER A 74 -2.50 -2.56 -5.55
N LEU A 75 -2.69 -3.74 -4.98
CA LEU A 75 -1.91 -4.26 -3.86
C LEU A 75 -0.81 -5.21 -4.35
N ARG A 76 -1.14 -6.09 -5.30
CA ARG A 76 -0.24 -7.15 -5.79
C ARG A 76 0.91 -6.61 -6.63
N TYR A 77 0.68 -5.62 -7.51
CA TYR A 77 1.74 -4.98 -8.29
C TYR A 77 2.79 -4.30 -7.42
N PRO A 78 2.41 -3.40 -6.50
CA PRO A 78 3.39 -2.79 -5.62
C PRO A 78 4.14 -3.82 -4.77
N ALA A 79 3.47 -4.84 -4.26
CA ALA A 79 4.11 -5.91 -3.50
C ALA A 79 5.17 -6.64 -4.33
N ALA A 80 4.84 -7.02 -5.56
CA ALA A 80 5.78 -7.67 -6.47
C ALA A 80 6.96 -6.76 -6.84
N PHE A 81 6.71 -5.47 -7.09
CA PHE A 81 7.76 -4.52 -7.48
C PHE A 81 8.69 -4.15 -6.32
N CYS A 82 8.17 -4.11 -5.10
CA CYS A 82 8.94 -3.77 -3.90
C CYS A 82 9.46 -5.01 -3.15
N ASN A 83 9.23 -6.22 -3.66
CA ASN A 83 9.67 -7.49 -3.07
C ASN A 83 9.17 -7.69 -1.64
N VAL A 84 7.87 -7.49 -1.44
CA VAL A 84 7.16 -7.77 -0.19
C VAL A 84 5.99 -8.72 -0.42
N VAL A 85 5.48 -9.32 0.65
CA VAL A 85 4.29 -10.18 0.57
C VAL A 85 3.05 -9.30 0.40
N GLY A 86 2.28 -9.56 -0.66
CA GLY A 86 0.99 -8.92 -0.92
C GLY A 86 -0.14 -9.94 -0.78
N LEU A 87 -1.04 -9.70 0.16
CA LEU A 87 -2.21 -10.56 0.39
C LEU A 87 -3.48 -9.85 -0.05
N ARG A 88 -4.13 -10.39 -1.07
CA ARG A 88 -5.49 -9.99 -1.47
C ARG A 88 -6.46 -11.09 -1.08
N PRO A 89 -7.27 -10.91 -0.04
CA PRO A 89 -8.22 -11.93 0.40
C PRO A 89 -9.34 -12.15 -0.62
N THR A 90 -10.04 -13.25 -0.47
CA THR A 90 -11.26 -13.53 -1.24
C THR A 90 -12.31 -12.44 -0.99
N PRO A 91 -13.05 -12.00 -2.01
CA PRO A 91 -14.16 -11.05 -1.83
C PRO A 91 -15.12 -11.50 -0.73
N GLY A 92 -15.53 -10.56 0.13
CA GLY A 92 -16.43 -10.82 1.25
C GLY A 92 -15.74 -11.21 2.57
N VAL A 93 -14.42 -11.51 2.55
CA VAL A 93 -13.66 -11.76 3.81
C VAL A 93 -13.42 -10.46 4.58
N VAL A 94 -13.13 -9.40 3.86
CA VAL A 94 -13.04 -8.06 4.43
C VAL A 94 -14.33 -7.32 4.11
N PRO A 95 -15.03 -6.76 5.11
CA PRO A 95 -16.23 -5.95 4.88
C PRO A 95 -15.95 -4.74 3.99
N GLN A 96 -16.93 -4.39 3.16
CA GLN A 96 -16.89 -3.21 2.29
C GLN A 96 -17.83 -2.12 2.80
#